data_904686c30df06cfe926c502957b36691
#
_entry.id   904686c30df06cfe926c502957b36691
#
_cell.length_a   1.000
_cell.length_b   1.000
_cell.length_c   1.000
_cell.angle_alpha   90.00
_cell.angle_beta   90.00
_cell.angle_gamma   90.00
#
_symmetry.space_group_name_H-M   'P 1'
#
loop_
_entity.id
_entity.type
_entity.pdbx_description
1 polymer ?
#
loop_
_entity_poly.entity_id
_entity_poly.type
_entity_poly.pdbx_seq_one_letter_code
_entity_poly.pdbx_strand_id
1 'polypeptide(L)'
;MKRHSFKSRLLSLIALCSMALTIGSCANDDVAQNPTIPNGDKNLTTFSAGTPTTRTSMENDGKFFWEAGDKIYVKDDNGAWHASSNSPTGKTDNFKFKVPGTYTANTSYEVCYPGQGGSNDQAVISASQSQAKPNTTTHFGAAGDCGMATATKVPGKQQFAFTLDHKAAYLLFLPRTSNTGLHNCYLTKVEVNSDDDITSTYTLDPATGKLTGTGTGKQIVLTTKGSGTYANGFPLTNNSTNAATNGAYMVIKPGTHTLKIRYWVKDIVTNVEGAIIKTLAQATYDQNKYYNITANLDVTNYDGDHYYMWDAQEQYWKDYEWTKNLASGVGQPTLRQGLSGATTSSNYAQSSSDPNNRYYNTSFPGLNISNSATHTSCKDLPNANELSWYCMYGDPRWDADELWTTMGHLYKGGMWFKKKSVLQAEHHYNTEKSADGSTDLRTTWKLYENNHSSINSGVPSAADAGNYFFLPALGYYLSGQLHNVGNGYYWSSSAYPESNNSACNLYFYNGYVLVYANYRNYGFRVGGFE
;
A
#
# COMPACT_ATOMS: atom_id res chain seq x y z
N MET A 1 -25.14 -38.58 31.66
CA MET A 1 -26.58 -38.90 31.85
C MET A 1 -27.41 -37.91 31.03
N LYS A 2 -28.23 -38.49 30.16
CA LYS A 2 -29.36 -37.96 29.34
C LYS A 2 -29.06 -36.92 28.23
N ARG A 3 -29.05 -37.48 27.03
CA ARG A 3 -29.38 -36.89 25.72
C ARG A 3 -30.86 -36.46 25.70
N HIS A 4 -31.16 -35.36 24.95
CA HIS A 4 -32.42 -35.27 24.21
C HIS A 4 -32.19 -34.69 22.82
N SER A 5 -32.45 -35.51 21.84
CA SER A 5 -32.61 -35.26 20.41
C SER A 5 -34.01 -34.77 20.15
N PHE A 6 -34.21 -33.80 19.23
CA PHE A 6 -35.51 -33.61 18.58
C PHE A 6 -35.32 -33.52 17.06
N LYS A 7 -35.77 -34.52 16.39
CA LYS A 7 -36.06 -34.58 14.95
C LYS A 7 -37.48 -34.07 14.71
N SER A 8 -37.69 -33.28 13.68
CA SER A 8 -39.01 -33.15 13.01
C SER A 8 -38.78 -32.62 11.61
N ARG A 9 -38.87 -33.42 10.65
CA ARG A 9 -39.89 -33.82 9.67
C ARG A 9 -40.24 -32.74 8.65
N LEU A 10 -39.72 -32.99 7.50
CA LEU A 10 -40.06 -32.59 6.14
C LEU A 10 -41.57 -32.84 5.86
N LEU A 11 -42.25 -31.86 5.28
CA LEU A 11 -43.48 -32.08 4.50
C LEU A 11 -43.49 -31.12 3.30
N SER A 12 -43.34 -31.73 2.14
CA SER A 12 -43.55 -31.13 0.83
C SER A 12 -45.03 -30.82 0.62
N LEU A 13 -45.34 -29.64 0.10
CA LEU A 13 -46.60 -29.43 -0.63
C LEU A 13 -46.29 -28.57 -1.87
N ILE A 14 -46.35 -29.25 -3.01
CA ILE A 14 -46.38 -28.63 -4.34
C ILE A 14 -47.80 -28.13 -4.55
N ALA A 15 -47.95 -26.82 -4.68
CA ALA A 15 -49.16 -26.22 -5.24
C ALA A 15 -48.76 -25.40 -6.47
N LEU A 16 -49.04 -25.94 -7.66
CA LEU A 16 -49.08 -25.16 -8.89
C LEU A 16 -50.21 -24.14 -8.78
N CYS A 17 -49.85 -22.84 -8.74
CA CYS A 17 -50.77 -21.78 -9.11
C CYS A 17 -50.12 -20.99 -10.23
N SER A 18 -50.63 -21.24 -11.43
CA SER A 18 -50.48 -20.34 -12.57
C SER A 18 -51.16 -19.02 -12.24
N MET A 19 -50.34 -18.00 -11.85
CA MET A 19 -50.81 -16.62 -11.82
C MET A 19 -50.21 -15.86 -12.99
N ALA A 20 -51.08 -15.42 -13.85
CA ALA A 20 -50.79 -14.46 -14.89
C ALA A 20 -50.08 -13.23 -14.30
N LEU A 21 -48.87 -12.96 -14.75
CA LEU A 21 -48.18 -11.73 -14.50
C LEU A 21 -48.94 -10.57 -15.20
N THR A 22 -49.83 -9.93 -14.48
CA THR A 22 -50.23 -8.58 -14.80
C THR A 22 -49.03 -7.67 -14.49
N ILE A 23 -48.35 -7.21 -15.53
CA ILE A 23 -47.36 -6.16 -15.44
C ILE A 23 -48.12 -4.91 -14.99
N GLY A 24 -48.13 -4.65 -13.69
CA GLY A 24 -48.52 -3.36 -13.15
C GLY A 24 -47.46 -2.37 -13.52
N SER A 25 -47.62 -1.75 -14.68
CA SER A 25 -46.94 -0.52 -15.04
C SER A 25 -47.35 0.54 -14.02
N CYS A 26 -46.48 0.86 -13.07
CA CYS A 26 -46.54 2.15 -12.41
C CYS A 26 -46.17 3.21 -13.44
N ALA A 27 -47.15 3.55 -14.25
CA ALA A 27 -47.15 4.79 -14.99
C ALA A 27 -47.44 5.89 -13.95
N ASN A 28 -46.42 6.57 -13.50
CA ASN A 28 -46.65 7.83 -12.84
C ASN A 28 -46.80 8.90 -13.92
N ASP A 29 -48.04 9.31 -14.03
CA ASP A 29 -48.57 10.59 -14.46
C ASP A 29 -47.84 11.36 -15.58
N ASP A 30 -48.29 11.11 -16.77
CA ASP A 30 -48.56 12.23 -17.66
C ASP A 30 -49.93 12.84 -17.27
N VAL A 31 -49.91 13.73 -16.30
CA VAL A 31 -51.01 14.70 -16.15
C VAL A 31 -51.04 15.50 -17.44
N ALA A 32 -52.10 15.32 -18.21
CA ALA A 32 -52.41 16.14 -19.35
C ALA A 32 -52.53 17.63 -18.89
N GLN A 33 -51.41 18.34 -18.96
CA GLN A 33 -51.42 19.79 -18.97
C GLN A 33 -51.18 20.28 -20.40
N ASN A 34 -52.18 21.00 -20.83
CA ASN A 34 -52.29 21.89 -21.97
C ASN A 34 -50.98 22.17 -22.73
N PRO A 35 -50.91 22.01 -24.08
CA PRO A 35 -49.66 22.05 -24.86
C PRO A 35 -49.18 23.48 -25.07
N THR A 36 -48.43 23.99 -24.15
CA THR A 36 -47.43 25.00 -24.42
C THR A 36 -46.08 24.31 -24.31
N ILE A 37 -45.68 23.56 -25.40
CA ILE A 37 -44.35 23.05 -25.56
C ILE A 37 -43.40 24.26 -25.65
N PRO A 38 -42.46 24.44 -24.71
CA PRO A 38 -41.42 25.43 -24.88
C PRO A 38 -40.70 25.10 -26.21
N ASN A 39 -40.43 26.08 -27.02
CA ASN A 39 -39.86 25.96 -28.38
C ASN A 39 -38.46 25.27 -28.43
N GLY A 40 -37.93 24.78 -27.30
CA GLY A 40 -36.64 24.11 -27.18
C GLY A 40 -36.66 22.59 -27.36
N ASP A 41 -37.82 21.90 -27.24
CA ASP A 41 -37.87 20.42 -27.22
C ASP A 41 -38.25 19.78 -28.59
N LYS A 42 -38.53 20.56 -29.61
CA LYS A 42 -39.08 20.07 -30.90
C LYS A 42 -38.14 19.16 -31.72
N ASN A 43 -36.84 19.13 -31.38
CA ASN A 43 -35.84 18.35 -32.10
C ASN A 43 -35.10 17.35 -31.18
N LEU A 44 -35.67 17.01 -30.02
CA LEU A 44 -35.02 16.10 -29.07
C LEU A 44 -35.76 14.76 -29.00
N THR A 45 -35.03 13.67 -29.20
CA THR A 45 -35.55 12.29 -29.02
C THR A 45 -35.17 11.75 -27.64
N THR A 46 -36.11 11.05 -26.98
CA THR A 46 -35.87 10.46 -25.65
C THR A 46 -35.26 9.09 -25.77
N PHE A 47 -34.13 8.88 -25.08
CA PHE A 47 -33.49 7.60 -24.86
C PHE A 47 -33.53 7.30 -23.37
N SER A 48 -34.27 6.24 -22.99
CA SER A 48 -34.45 5.83 -21.61
C SER A 48 -33.48 4.71 -21.27
N ALA A 49 -32.60 4.96 -20.33
CA ALA A 49 -31.83 3.91 -19.70
C ALA A 49 -32.78 3.03 -18.85
N GLY A 50 -32.88 1.74 -19.18
CA GLY A 50 -33.78 0.80 -18.51
C GLY A 50 -33.27 0.31 -17.18
N THR A 51 -34.12 -0.51 -16.51
CA THR A 51 -33.88 -1.12 -15.19
C THR A 51 -32.66 -2.04 -15.11
N PRO A 52 -32.28 -2.51 -13.98
CA PRO A 52 -31.18 -2.32 -13.02
C PRO A 52 -29.81 -2.91 -13.40
N THR A 53 -29.43 -3.08 -14.66
CA THR A 53 -28.11 -3.60 -15.08
C THR A 53 -27.23 -2.55 -15.78
N THR A 54 -27.61 -1.27 -15.81
CA THR A 54 -26.95 -0.24 -16.61
C THR A 54 -26.59 0.99 -15.80
N ARG A 55 -25.36 1.07 -15.27
CA ARG A 55 -24.99 2.15 -14.35
C ARG A 55 -23.49 2.43 -14.40
N THR A 56 -23.08 3.65 -14.11
CA THR A 56 -21.69 4.13 -14.24
C THR A 56 -20.90 4.20 -12.95
N SER A 57 -21.53 3.93 -11.81
CA SER A 57 -20.85 3.63 -10.54
C SER A 57 -21.40 2.33 -9.94
N MET A 58 -20.51 1.45 -9.50
CA MET A 58 -20.85 0.12 -8.99
C MET A 58 -20.94 0.15 -7.46
N GLU A 59 -21.98 -0.48 -6.90
CA GLU A 59 -22.07 -0.76 -5.46
C GLU A 59 -21.66 -2.20 -5.12
N ASN A 60 -21.58 -2.53 -3.84
CA ASN A 60 -21.13 -3.83 -3.33
C ASN A 60 -21.93 -5.03 -3.85
N ASP A 61 -23.14 -4.80 -4.36
CA ASP A 61 -24.03 -5.82 -4.97
C ASP A 61 -23.88 -5.93 -6.50
N GLY A 62 -22.88 -5.23 -7.07
CA GLY A 62 -22.62 -5.20 -8.52
C GLY A 62 -23.58 -4.31 -9.31
N LYS A 63 -24.38 -3.48 -8.64
CA LYS A 63 -25.28 -2.54 -9.32
C LYS A 63 -24.54 -1.25 -9.67
N PHE A 64 -24.70 -0.81 -10.89
CA PHE A 64 -24.18 0.46 -11.39
C PHE A 64 -25.25 1.57 -11.37
N PHE A 65 -24.85 2.83 -11.19
CA PHE A 65 -25.72 4.01 -11.16
C PHE A 65 -25.19 5.07 -12.10
N TRP A 66 -26.09 5.82 -12.72
CA TRP A 66 -25.74 7.06 -13.40
C TRP A 66 -25.32 8.10 -12.36
N GLU A 67 -24.24 8.82 -12.63
CA GLU A 67 -23.74 9.88 -11.78
C GLU A 67 -23.94 11.26 -12.40
N ALA A 68 -23.78 12.30 -11.60
CA ALA A 68 -23.93 13.68 -12.07
C ALA A 68 -23.00 13.97 -13.25
N GLY A 69 -23.56 14.52 -14.32
CA GLY A 69 -22.80 14.91 -15.52
C GLY A 69 -22.61 13.82 -16.56
N ASP A 70 -23.06 12.58 -16.32
CA ASP A 70 -22.98 11.52 -17.32
C ASP A 70 -23.78 11.85 -18.58
N LYS A 71 -23.22 11.55 -19.75
CA LYS A 71 -23.86 11.77 -21.06
C LYS A 71 -23.75 10.52 -21.90
N ILE A 72 -24.78 10.29 -22.72
CA ILE A 72 -24.74 9.28 -23.79
C ILE A 72 -24.54 9.96 -25.14
N TYR A 73 -24.03 9.19 -26.05
CA TYR A 73 -23.92 9.57 -27.47
C TYR A 73 -24.70 8.58 -28.31
N VAL A 74 -25.48 9.09 -29.27
CA VAL A 74 -26.30 8.27 -30.14
C VAL A 74 -26.05 8.66 -31.58
N LYS A 75 -25.90 7.67 -32.47
CA LYS A 75 -25.69 7.88 -33.91
C LYS A 75 -27.06 8.00 -34.57
N ASP A 76 -27.28 9.12 -35.29
CA ASP A 76 -28.56 9.42 -35.93
C ASP A 76 -28.71 8.74 -37.30
N ASP A 77 -29.85 8.98 -37.98
CA ASP A 77 -30.16 8.45 -39.32
C ASP A 77 -29.13 8.86 -40.40
N ASN A 78 -28.40 9.96 -40.20
CA ASN A 78 -27.35 10.45 -41.08
C ASN A 78 -25.96 9.92 -40.75
N GLY A 79 -25.85 9.08 -39.70
CA GLY A 79 -24.59 8.53 -39.22
C GLY A 79 -23.77 9.50 -38.37
N ALA A 80 -24.35 10.62 -37.93
CA ALA A 80 -23.68 11.60 -37.07
C ALA A 80 -23.88 11.26 -35.59
N TRP A 81 -22.82 11.39 -34.77
CA TRP A 81 -22.89 11.25 -33.33
C TRP A 81 -23.43 12.51 -32.64
N HIS A 82 -24.38 12.34 -31.76
CA HIS A 82 -24.98 13.41 -30.96
C HIS A 82 -24.92 13.10 -29.47
N ALA A 83 -24.38 14.04 -28.69
CA ALA A 83 -24.41 13.97 -27.23
C ALA A 83 -25.80 14.27 -26.69
N SER A 84 -26.20 13.65 -25.59
CA SER A 84 -27.39 14.06 -24.85
C SER A 84 -27.28 15.52 -24.39
N SER A 85 -28.36 16.30 -24.56
CA SER A 85 -28.44 17.70 -24.16
C SER A 85 -28.61 17.89 -22.66
N ASN A 86 -29.08 16.84 -21.96
CA ASN A 86 -29.24 16.77 -20.51
C ASN A 86 -28.36 15.70 -19.92
N SER A 87 -28.17 15.74 -18.60
CA SER A 87 -27.43 14.77 -17.80
C SER A 87 -28.05 14.65 -16.42
N PRO A 88 -27.85 13.55 -15.69
CA PRO A 88 -28.23 13.46 -14.29
C PRO A 88 -27.57 14.56 -13.47
N THR A 89 -28.27 15.05 -12.44
CA THR A 89 -27.75 16.04 -11.48
C THR A 89 -27.24 15.38 -10.18
N GLY A 90 -27.42 14.06 -10.07
CA GLY A 90 -26.98 13.23 -8.94
C GLY A 90 -27.11 11.76 -9.30
N LYS A 91 -26.78 10.91 -8.36
CA LYS A 91 -26.83 9.46 -8.48
C LYS A 91 -28.27 8.97 -8.72
N THR A 92 -28.50 8.21 -9.79
CA THR A 92 -29.82 7.64 -10.12
C THR A 92 -29.68 6.29 -10.82
N ASP A 93 -30.70 5.45 -10.62
CA ASP A 93 -30.75 4.09 -11.22
C ASP A 93 -31.37 4.09 -12.62
N ASN A 94 -32.06 5.14 -13.03
CA ASN A 94 -32.59 5.29 -14.38
C ASN A 94 -32.61 6.78 -14.77
N PHE A 95 -32.48 7.05 -16.07
CA PHE A 95 -32.48 8.41 -16.57
C PHE A 95 -33.03 8.48 -18.01
N LYS A 96 -33.73 9.56 -18.32
CA LYS A 96 -34.25 9.86 -19.66
C LYS A 96 -33.35 10.89 -20.32
N PHE A 97 -32.46 10.44 -21.16
CA PHE A 97 -31.58 11.29 -21.94
C PHE A 97 -32.35 11.91 -23.11
N LYS A 98 -32.11 13.18 -23.38
CA LYS A 98 -32.66 13.95 -24.51
C LYS A 98 -31.54 14.17 -25.53
N VAL A 99 -31.67 13.56 -26.70
CA VAL A 99 -30.62 13.55 -27.73
C VAL A 99 -31.11 14.28 -28.96
N PRO A 100 -30.39 15.31 -29.48
CA PRO A 100 -30.69 15.96 -30.74
C PRO A 100 -30.37 15.00 -31.89
N GLY A 101 -30.92 15.29 -33.10
CA GLY A 101 -30.73 14.48 -34.30
C GLY A 101 -32.02 13.87 -34.81
N THR A 102 -31.94 13.13 -35.91
CA THR A 102 -33.07 12.48 -36.59
C THR A 102 -33.04 10.98 -36.33
N TYR A 103 -34.11 10.46 -35.70
CA TYR A 103 -34.23 9.07 -35.28
C TYR A 103 -35.59 8.48 -35.72
N THR A 104 -35.82 8.50 -37.02
CA THR A 104 -37.12 8.13 -37.63
C THR A 104 -37.03 6.93 -38.58
N ALA A 105 -35.86 6.71 -39.18
CA ALA A 105 -35.66 5.69 -40.23
C ALA A 105 -35.53 4.28 -39.64
N ASN A 106 -35.03 4.13 -38.41
CA ASN A 106 -34.73 2.82 -37.85
C ASN A 106 -35.55 2.51 -36.57
N THR A 107 -35.71 1.24 -36.30
CA THR A 107 -36.33 0.74 -35.06
C THR A 107 -35.34 0.57 -33.92
N SER A 108 -34.02 0.69 -34.19
CA SER A 108 -32.96 0.64 -33.21
C SER A 108 -31.77 1.56 -33.59
N TYR A 109 -31.07 2.03 -32.57
CA TYR A 109 -29.90 2.91 -32.72
C TYR A 109 -28.78 2.51 -31.75
N GLU A 110 -27.54 2.73 -32.18
CA GLU A 110 -26.35 2.54 -31.36
C GLU A 110 -26.23 3.64 -30.32
N VAL A 111 -26.02 3.25 -29.07
CA VAL A 111 -25.80 4.12 -27.92
C VAL A 111 -24.43 3.83 -27.33
N CYS A 112 -23.62 4.87 -27.18
CA CYS A 112 -22.34 4.81 -26.47
C CYS A 112 -22.37 5.67 -25.21
N TYR A 113 -21.82 5.13 -24.14
CA TYR A 113 -21.39 5.86 -22.96
C TYR A 113 -19.85 5.78 -22.91
N PRO A 114 -19.12 6.81 -23.35
CA PRO A 114 -17.66 6.77 -23.42
C PRO A 114 -16.96 7.16 -22.11
N GLY A 115 -17.71 7.28 -21.01
CA GLY A 115 -17.25 7.86 -19.75
C GLY A 115 -17.23 9.39 -19.80
N GLN A 116 -16.91 10.00 -18.66
CA GLN A 116 -16.91 11.47 -18.56
C GLN A 116 -15.71 12.11 -19.27
N GLY A 117 -14.64 11.36 -19.52
CA GLY A 117 -13.46 11.81 -20.26
C GLY A 117 -13.49 11.54 -21.75
N GLY A 118 -14.50 10.80 -22.25
CA GLY A 118 -14.64 10.40 -23.65
C GLY A 118 -15.66 11.21 -24.44
N SER A 119 -15.82 10.89 -25.71
CA SER A 119 -16.82 11.50 -26.61
C SER A 119 -17.13 10.57 -27.77
N ASN A 120 -18.37 10.62 -28.25
CA ASN A 120 -18.86 9.75 -29.33
C ASN A 120 -18.67 8.26 -28.96
N ASP A 121 -17.88 7.56 -29.76
CA ASP A 121 -17.46 6.16 -29.53
C ASP A 121 -16.05 6.04 -28.95
N GLN A 122 -15.43 7.15 -28.54
CA GLN A 122 -14.07 7.19 -28.02
C GLN A 122 -14.08 7.22 -26.49
N ALA A 123 -13.76 6.10 -25.85
CA ALA A 123 -13.64 5.96 -24.40
C ALA A 123 -12.19 6.22 -23.96
N VAL A 124 -12.02 6.99 -22.90
CA VAL A 124 -10.70 7.30 -22.31
C VAL A 124 -10.57 6.62 -20.96
N ILE A 125 -9.77 5.56 -20.86
CA ILE A 125 -9.35 5.01 -19.56
C ILE A 125 -8.17 5.85 -19.07
N SER A 126 -8.37 6.53 -17.93
CA SER A 126 -7.41 7.49 -17.40
C SER A 126 -6.23 6.81 -16.71
N ALA A 127 -5.02 7.27 -17.03
CA ALA A 127 -3.79 6.86 -16.30
C ALA A 127 -3.73 7.43 -14.87
N SER A 128 -4.51 8.49 -14.59
CA SER A 128 -4.61 9.10 -13.27
C SER A 128 -6.06 9.03 -12.80
N GLN A 129 -6.30 8.21 -11.79
CA GLN A 129 -7.61 7.99 -11.19
C GLN A 129 -7.61 8.47 -9.73
N SER A 130 -8.76 8.83 -9.17
CA SER A 130 -8.86 9.34 -7.80
C SER A 130 -10.14 8.85 -7.14
N GLN A 131 -10.00 8.27 -5.94
CA GLN A 131 -11.10 7.81 -5.11
C GLN A 131 -11.06 8.53 -3.76
N ALA A 132 -12.11 9.27 -3.44
CA ALA A 132 -12.14 10.13 -2.25
C ALA A 132 -12.52 9.40 -0.95
N LYS A 133 -13.18 8.24 -1.03
CA LYS A 133 -13.63 7.44 0.12
C LYS A 133 -13.46 5.95 -0.17
N PRO A 134 -13.12 5.14 0.83
CA PRO A 134 -13.11 3.69 0.66
C PRO A 134 -14.47 3.16 0.17
N ASN A 135 -14.42 2.06 -0.56
CA ASN A 135 -15.59 1.32 -0.99
C ASN A 135 -16.62 2.15 -1.76
N THR A 136 -16.17 3.10 -2.57
CA THR A 136 -17.03 3.90 -3.47
C THR A 136 -16.50 3.88 -4.90
N THR A 137 -17.41 3.95 -5.87
CA THR A 137 -17.09 3.90 -7.30
C THR A 137 -17.57 5.13 -8.05
N THR A 138 -17.90 6.22 -7.34
CA THR A 138 -18.38 7.49 -7.92
C THR A 138 -17.41 8.11 -8.93
N HIS A 139 -16.13 7.73 -8.88
CA HIS A 139 -15.10 8.18 -9.81
C HIS A 139 -15.03 7.37 -11.12
N PHE A 140 -15.80 6.30 -11.27
CA PHE A 140 -15.68 5.38 -12.41
C PHE A 140 -15.88 6.08 -13.75
N GLY A 141 -16.90 6.94 -13.90
CA GLY A 141 -17.11 7.70 -15.12
C GLY A 141 -15.90 8.54 -15.53
N ALA A 142 -15.25 9.21 -14.56
CA ALA A 142 -14.04 9.98 -14.79
C ALA A 142 -12.79 9.11 -14.96
N ALA A 143 -12.77 7.90 -14.38
CA ALA A 143 -11.68 6.93 -14.49
C ALA A 143 -11.66 6.22 -15.85
N GLY A 144 -12.79 6.23 -16.58
CA GLY A 144 -12.89 5.61 -17.90
C GLY A 144 -13.82 4.41 -17.97
N ASP A 145 -14.73 4.26 -17.00
CA ASP A 145 -15.86 3.35 -17.18
C ASP A 145 -16.65 3.76 -18.42
N CYS A 146 -16.98 2.79 -19.26
CA CYS A 146 -17.61 3.01 -20.53
C CYS A 146 -18.50 1.84 -20.92
N GLY A 147 -19.44 2.06 -21.83
CA GLY A 147 -20.37 1.03 -22.24
C GLY A 147 -21.04 1.30 -23.57
N MET A 148 -21.69 0.26 -24.11
CA MET A 148 -22.46 0.29 -25.35
C MET A 148 -23.82 -0.35 -25.17
N ALA A 149 -24.75 0.06 -26.00
CA ALA A 149 -26.07 -0.54 -26.07
C ALA A 149 -26.69 -0.39 -27.48
N THR A 150 -27.65 -1.23 -27.78
CA THR A 150 -28.60 -1.01 -28.86
C THR A 150 -29.93 -0.54 -28.26
N ALA A 151 -30.28 0.71 -28.47
CA ALA A 151 -31.57 1.25 -28.03
C ALA A 151 -32.67 0.84 -29.03
N THR A 152 -33.76 0.28 -28.51
CA THR A 152 -34.90 -0.16 -29.34
C THR A 152 -36.11 0.73 -29.12
N LYS A 153 -36.89 0.96 -30.21
CA LYS A 153 -38.08 1.80 -30.20
C LYS A 153 -39.14 1.23 -29.27
N VAL A 154 -39.66 2.07 -28.39
CA VAL A 154 -40.77 1.70 -27.50
C VAL A 154 -42.08 1.72 -28.34
N PRO A 155 -42.85 0.61 -28.39
CA PRO A 155 -44.09 0.57 -29.16
C PRO A 155 -45.02 1.72 -28.79
N GLY A 156 -45.54 2.40 -29.83
CA GLY A 156 -46.51 3.50 -29.70
C GLY A 156 -45.93 4.82 -29.18
N LYS A 157 -44.58 4.91 -28.98
CA LYS A 157 -43.93 6.14 -28.50
C LYS A 157 -42.81 6.60 -29.42
N GLN A 158 -42.49 7.90 -29.39
CA GLN A 158 -41.28 8.47 -29.97
C GLN A 158 -40.14 8.45 -28.96
N GLN A 159 -39.81 7.24 -28.52
CA GLN A 159 -38.85 6.98 -27.45
C GLN A 159 -38.15 5.67 -27.72
N PHE A 160 -36.87 5.61 -27.32
CA PHE A 160 -36.06 4.39 -27.36
C PHE A 160 -35.66 3.99 -25.96
N ALA A 161 -35.57 2.65 -25.71
CA ALA A 161 -35.12 2.10 -24.46
C ALA A 161 -33.84 1.28 -24.67
N PHE A 162 -32.92 1.32 -23.73
CA PHE A 162 -31.65 0.58 -23.79
C PHE A 162 -31.19 0.11 -22.43
N THR A 163 -30.35 -0.93 -22.45
CA THR A 163 -29.61 -1.43 -21.31
C THR A 163 -28.12 -1.37 -21.66
N LEU A 164 -27.34 -0.59 -20.90
CA LEU A 164 -25.92 -0.41 -21.17
C LEU A 164 -25.13 -1.67 -20.79
N ASP A 165 -24.22 -2.13 -21.62
CA ASP A 165 -23.25 -3.19 -21.34
C ASP A 165 -21.86 -2.56 -21.19
N HIS A 166 -21.28 -2.67 -19.97
CA HIS A 166 -19.99 -2.09 -19.63
C HIS A 166 -18.84 -2.80 -20.34
N LYS A 167 -17.85 -2.05 -20.76
CA LYS A 167 -16.74 -2.53 -21.60
C LYS A 167 -15.37 -2.44 -20.92
N ALA A 168 -15.24 -1.81 -19.78
CA ALA A 168 -14.03 -1.80 -18.96
C ALA A 168 -13.95 -3.05 -18.04
N ALA A 169 -12.79 -3.29 -17.47
CA ALA A 169 -12.58 -4.21 -16.36
C ALA A 169 -12.24 -3.42 -15.08
N TYR A 170 -12.49 -4.01 -13.91
CA TYR A 170 -12.38 -3.31 -12.63
C TYR A 170 -11.54 -4.12 -11.65
N LEU A 171 -10.59 -3.46 -10.98
CA LEU A 171 -9.80 -4.02 -9.90
C LEU A 171 -10.29 -3.45 -8.57
N LEU A 172 -10.54 -4.32 -7.59
CA LEU A 172 -10.81 -3.95 -6.20
C LEU A 172 -9.63 -4.37 -5.33
N PHE A 173 -8.85 -3.41 -4.89
CA PHE A 173 -7.73 -3.62 -3.97
C PHE A 173 -8.24 -3.70 -2.53
N LEU A 174 -7.86 -4.78 -1.85
CA LEU A 174 -8.24 -5.10 -0.47
C LEU A 174 -6.97 -5.31 0.38
N PRO A 175 -6.22 -4.24 0.68
CA PRO A 175 -5.03 -4.35 1.50
C PRO A 175 -5.38 -4.63 2.96
N ARG A 176 -4.50 -5.37 3.64
CA ARG A 176 -4.58 -5.67 5.06
C ARG A 176 -3.20 -5.78 5.67
N THR A 177 -3.11 -5.63 6.97
CA THR A 177 -1.85 -5.82 7.71
C THR A 177 -2.10 -6.26 9.13
N SER A 178 -1.28 -7.17 9.64
CA SER A 178 -1.22 -7.53 11.07
C SER A 178 -0.18 -6.70 11.83
N ASN A 179 0.64 -5.93 11.13
CA ASN A 179 1.64 -5.06 11.71
C ASN A 179 0.98 -3.83 12.34
N THR A 180 0.99 -3.76 13.68
CA THR A 180 0.35 -2.68 14.44
C THR A 180 0.98 -1.30 14.20
N GLY A 181 2.24 -1.23 13.79
CA GLY A 181 2.89 0.02 13.37
C GLY A 181 2.26 0.59 12.09
N LEU A 182 1.87 -0.28 11.16
CA LEU A 182 1.17 0.13 9.93
C LEU A 182 -0.29 0.54 10.19
N HIS A 183 -0.90 0.18 11.32
CA HIS A 183 -2.23 0.65 11.68
C HIS A 183 -2.30 2.17 11.90
N ASN A 184 -1.17 2.84 12.11
CA ASN A 184 -1.05 4.29 12.20
C ASN A 184 -0.76 4.95 10.83
N CYS A 185 -0.69 4.15 9.76
CA CYS A 185 -0.39 4.62 8.41
C CYS A 185 -1.66 4.68 7.54
N TYR A 186 -1.50 5.36 6.41
CA TYR A 186 -2.55 5.53 5.41
C TYR A 186 -2.08 5.03 4.05
N LEU A 187 -2.98 4.35 3.33
CA LEU A 187 -2.82 4.08 1.90
C LEU A 187 -3.08 5.39 1.14
N THR A 188 -2.05 5.96 0.53
CA THR A 188 -2.13 7.25 -0.18
C THR A 188 -2.42 7.10 -1.66
N LYS A 189 -1.94 5.99 -2.25
CA LYS A 189 -2.19 5.63 -3.66
C LYS A 189 -1.93 4.15 -3.93
N VAL A 190 -2.56 3.65 -4.97
CA VAL A 190 -2.26 2.34 -5.57
C VAL A 190 -1.77 2.58 -7.00
N GLU A 191 -0.56 2.11 -7.31
CA GLU A 191 0.02 2.20 -8.64
C GLU A 191 0.07 0.81 -9.26
N VAL A 192 -0.47 0.67 -10.45
CA VAL A 192 -0.46 -0.58 -11.23
C VAL A 192 0.38 -0.40 -12.47
N ASN A 193 1.36 -1.26 -12.66
CA ASN A 193 2.16 -1.38 -13.88
C ASN A 193 1.85 -2.72 -14.54
N SER A 194 1.66 -2.70 -15.85
CA SER A 194 1.32 -3.87 -16.67
C SER A 194 2.40 -4.16 -17.70
N ASP A 195 2.48 -5.40 -18.13
CA ASP A 195 3.29 -5.81 -19.29
C ASP A 195 2.72 -5.32 -20.63
N ASP A 196 1.40 -5.06 -20.68
CA ASP A 196 0.70 -4.53 -21.86
C ASP A 196 -0.13 -3.28 -21.52
N ASP A 197 -0.78 -2.64 -22.52
CA ASP A 197 -1.55 -1.43 -22.35
C ASP A 197 -2.83 -1.65 -21.53
N ILE A 198 -3.02 -0.82 -20.51
CA ILE A 198 -4.18 -0.83 -19.61
C ILE A 198 -4.91 0.53 -19.57
N THR A 199 -4.34 1.56 -20.19
CA THR A 199 -4.84 2.93 -20.21
C THR A 199 -4.52 3.61 -21.53
N SER A 200 -5.50 4.21 -22.16
CA SER A 200 -5.43 5.02 -23.39
C SER A 200 -6.81 5.51 -23.79
N THR A 201 -6.92 6.07 -25.00
CA THR A 201 -8.18 6.25 -25.71
C THR A 201 -8.45 5.01 -26.57
N TYR A 202 -9.63 4.43 -26.43
CA TYR A 202 -10.08 3.23 -27.13
C TYR A 202 -11.41 3.49 -27.84
N THR A 203 -11.66 2.78 -28.95
CA THR A 203 -12.94 2.85 -29.65
C THR A 203 -13.92 1.82 -29.09
N LEU A 204 -15.11 2.26 -28.72
CA LEU A 204 -16.27 1.41 -28.45
C LEU A 204 -16.79 0.88 -29.80
N ASP A 205 -16.45 -0.37 -30.14
CA ASP A 205 -16.77 -0.96 -31.43
C ASP A 205 -18.05 -1.82 -31.35
N PRO A 206 -19.18 -1.36 -31.93
CA PRO A 206 -20.43 -2.11 -31.91
C PRO A 206 -20.38 -3.44 -32.67
N ALA A 207 -19.51 -3.56 -33.69
CA ALA A 207 -19.39 -4.76 -34.49
C ALA A 207 -18.77 -5.92 -33.68
N THR A 208 -17.82 -5.64 -32.80
CA THR A 208 -17.16 -6.63 -31.95
C THR A 208 -17.71 -6.67 -30.52
N GLY A 209 -18.45 -5.64 -30.11
CA GLY A 209 -18.93 -5.49 -28.73
C GLY A 209 -17.81 -5.24 -27.72
N LYS A 210 -16.64 -4.74 -28.15
CA LYS A 210 -15.44 -4.60 -27.33
C LYS A 210 -14.83 -3.21 -27.44
N LEU A 211 -13.92 -2.89 -26.52
CA LEU A 211 -12.95 -1.81 -26.69
C LEU A 211 -11.88 -2.25 -27.70
N THR A 212 -11.70 -1.48 -28.76
CA THR A 212 -10.71 -1.74 -29.80
C THR A 212 -9.68 -0.61 -29.87
N GLY A 213 -8.55 -0.86 -30.53
CA GLY A 213 -7.40 0.01 -30.57
C GLY A 213 -6.28 -0.42 -29.64
N THR A 214 -5.07 0.04 -29.97
CA THR A 214 -3.85 -0.22 -29.20
C THR A 214 -3.43 1.06 -28.49
N GLY A 215 -3.31 0.97 -27.17
CA GLY A 215 -2.73 2.03 -26.35
C GLY A 215 -1.24 1.79 -26.09
N THR A 216 -0.61 2.77 -25.48
CA THR A 216 0.80 2.68 -25.03
C THR A 216 0.93 2.81 -23.52
N GLY A 217 -0.15 3.12 -22.82
CA GLY A 217 -0.15 3.37 -21.39
C GLY A 217 -0.17 2.07 -20.58
N LYS A 218 0.94 1.78 -19.91
CA LYS A 218 1.14 0.58 -19.10
C LYS A 218 1.06 0.84 -17.60
N GLN A 219 0.74 2.07 -17.18
CA GLN A 219 0.68 2.44 -15.78
C GLN A 219 -0.58 3.24 -15.47
N ILE A 220 -1.24 2.88 -14.38
CA ILE A 220 -2.32 3.66 -13.78
C ILE A 220 -1.97 3.94 -12.33
N VAL A 221 -2.19 5.19 -11.89
CA VAL A 221 -2.07 5.62 -10.49
C VAL A 221 -3.45 6.02 -9.98
N LEU A 222 -3.93 5.29 -8.97
CA LEU A 222 -5.14 5.61 -8.23
C LEU A 222 -4.76 6.33 -6.93
N THR A 223 -5.12 7.60 -6.80
CA THR A 223 -4.99 8.35 -5.55
C THR A 223 -6.14 7.99 -4.61
N THR A 224 -5.82 7.53 -3.40
CA THR A 224 -6.79 7.12 -2.36
C THR A 224 -6.88 8.19 -1.28
N LYS A 225 -7.28 9.40 -1.66
CA LYS A 225 -7.30 10.58 -0.79
C LYS A 225 -8.55 11.42 -1.06
N GLY A 226 -9.18 11.89 0.01
CA GLY A 226 -10.36 12.74 -0.03
C GLY A 226 -10.23 13.95 0.90
N SER A 227 -11.32 14.27 1.58
CA SER A 227 -11.41 15.32 2.59
C SER A 227 -11.80 14.74 3.95
N GLY A 228 -11.71 15.54 5.02
CA GLY A 228 -12.07 15.13 6.37
C GLY A 228 -11.29 13.90 6.83
N THR A 229 -11.98 12.85 7.21
CA THR A 229 -11.39 11.60 7.71
C THR A 229 -10.38 10.96 6.74
N TYR A 230 -10.52 11.19 5.44
CA TYR A 230 -9.67 10.60 4.39
C TYR A 230 -8.65 11.59 3.81
N ALA A 231 -8.41 12.72 4.50
CA ALA A 231 -7.45 13.74 4.04
C ALA A 231 -6.00 13.24 3.94
N ASN A 232 -5.64 12.22 4.74
CA ASN A 232 -4.31 11.59 4.73
C ASN A 232 -4.22 10.32 3.86
N GLY A 233 -5.34 9.84 3.33
CA GLY A 233 -5.46 8.58 2.62
C GLY A 233 -6.45 7.62 3.29
N PHE A 234 -6.52 6.37 2.81
CA PHE A 234 -7.37 5.35 3.43
C PHE A 234 -6.64 4.67 4.58
N PRO A 235 -7.31 4.41 5.73
CA PRO A 235 -6.66 3.82 6.90
C PRO A 235 -6.26 2.36 6.66
N LEU A 236 -5.18 1.91 7.33
CA LEU A 236 -4.69 0.53 7.27
C LEU A 236 -4.94 -0.21 8.59
N THR A 237 -6.08 0.03 9.24
CA THR A 237 -6.40 -0.49 10.59
C THR A 237 -6.91 -1.93 10.61
N ASN A 238 -7.02 -2.59 9.46
CA ASN A 238 -7.61 -3.94 9.33
C ASN A 238 -6.55 -5.03 9.17
N ASN A 239 -6.67 -6.09 9.96
CA ASN A 239 -5.86 -7.31 9.84
C ASN A 239 -6.46 -8.37 8.90
N SER A 240 -7.70 -8.18 8.48
CA SER A 240 -8.40 -8.98 7.47
C SER A 240 -8.95 -8.08 6.37
N THR A 241 -9.29 -8.64 5.20
CA THR A 241 -9.84 -7.87 4.09
C THR A 241 -11.15 -7.19 4.48
N ASN A 242 -11.22 -5.87 4.28
CA ASN A 242 -12.42 -5.07 4.58
C ASN A 242 -12.50 -3.88 3.61
N ALA A 243 -13.39 -3.98 2.63
CA ALA A 243 -13.57 -2.93 1.64
C ALA A 243 -14.03 -1.61 2.26
N ALA A 244 -14.86 -1.64 3.31
CA ALA A 244 -15.34 -0.43 3.98
C ALA A 244 -14.21 0.36 4.67
N THR A 245 -13.11 -0.30 5.06
CA THR A 245 -11.95 0.34 5.67
C THR A 245 -11.06 1.02 4.62
N ASN A 246 -10.72 0.29 3.54
CA ASN A 246 -9.72 0.77 2.57
C ASN A 246 -9.90 0.19 1.17
N GLY A 247 -11.07 -0.33 0.83
CA GLY A 247 -11.34 -0.83 -0.53
C GLY A 247 -11.15 0.25 -1.57
N ALA A 248 -10.23 0.02 -2.50
CA ALA A 248 -9.85 0.95 -3.54
C ALA A 248 -10.12 0.35 -4.92
N TYR A 249 -10.80 1.10 -5.80
CA TYR A 249 -11.26 0.61 -7.11
C TYR A 249 -10.52 1.31 -8.24
N MET A 250 -10.14 0.55 -9.26
CA MET A 250 -9.46 1.04 -10.45
C MET A 250 -10.12 0.50 -11.72
N VAL A 251 -10.27 1.35 -12.72
CA VAL A 251 -10.76 0.99 -14.05
C VAL A 251 -9.55 0.72 -14.95
N ILE A 252 -9.58 -0.42 -15.66
CA ILE A 252 -8.52 -0.82 -16.61
C ILE A 252 -9.12 -1.29 -17.94
N LYS A 253 -8.32 -1.29 -19.00
CA LYS A 253 -8.68 -1.99 -20.25
C LYS A 253 -8.74 -3.50 -19.99
N PRO A 254 -9.78 -4.19 -20.45
CA PRO A 254 -9.84 -5.65 -20.46
C PRO A 254 -8.71 -6.26 -21.28
N GLY A 255 -8.22 -7.40 -20.85
CA GLY A 255 -7.15 -8.13 -21.54
C GLY A 255 -6.45 -9.12 -20.66
N THR A 256 -5.40 -9.75 -21.19
CA THR A 256 -4.53 -10.64 -20.41
C THR A 256 -3.28 -9.87 -20.00
N HIS A 257 -3.09 -9.70 -18.70
CA HIS A 257 -2.05 -8.83 -18.15
C HIS A 257 -1.28 -9.49 -17.02
N THR A 258 0.00 -9.17 -16.91
CA THR A 258 0.83 -9.38 -15.71
C THR A 258 0.92 -8.06 -14.96
N LEU A 259 0.39 -8.00 -13.74
CA LEU A 259 0.29 -6.74 -12.99
C LEU A 259 1.32 -6.70 -11.85
N LYS A 260 2.08 -5.61 -11.80
CA LYS A 260 2.93 -5.22 -10.67
C LYS A 260 2.27 -4.06 -9.93
N ILE A 261 1.89 -4.29 -8.68
CA ILE A 261 1.12 -3.35 -7.88
C ILE A 261 2.02 -2.78 -6.79
N ARG A 262 2.02 -1.44 -6.65
CA ARG A 262 2.67 -0.72 -5.55
C ARG A 262 1.59 -0.11 -4.68
N TYR A 263 1.54 -0.53 -3.41
CA TYR A 263 0.72 0.09 -2.38
C TYR A 263 1.57 1.13 -1.66
N TRP A 264 1.29 2.40 -1.87
CA TRP A 264 2.00 3.50 -1.23
C TRP A 264 1.40 3.77 0.14
N VAL A 265 2.20 3.60 1.15
CA VAL A 265 1.82 3.77 2.56
C VAL A 265 2.57 4.93 3.17
N LYS A 266 1.89 5.71 4.00
CA LYS A 266 2.46 6.90 4.64
C LYS A 266 2.11 6.94 6.12
N ASP A 267 3.13 7.15 6.96
CA ASP A 267 2.99 7.55 8.35
C ASP A 267 3.05 9.08 8.44
N ILE A 268 2.02 9.69 9.03
CA ILE A 268 1.93 11.15 9.14
C ILE A 268 2.76 11.72 10.29
N VAL A 269 3.19 10.89 11.25
CA VAL A 269 4.02 11.30 12.39
C VAL A 269 5.48 11.38 11.98
N THR A 270 6.01 10.34 11.37
CA THR A 270 7.40 10.30 10.86
C THR A 270 7.54 10.98 9.50
N ASN A 271 6.41 11.22 8.81
CA ASN A 271 6.34 11.69 7.43
C ASN A 271 7.02 10.73 6.42
N VAL A 272 7.26 9.49 6.81
CA VAL A 272 7.81 8.46 5.93
C VAL A 272 6.72 7.96 4.98
N GLU A 273 7.02 7.94 3.69
CA GLU A 273 6.21 7.32 2.65
C GLU A 273 7.05 6.35 1.84
N GLY A 274 6.47 5.21 1.49
CA GLY A 274 7.11 4.21 0.64
C GLY A 274 6.11 3.21 0.06
N ALA A 275 6.59 2.36 -0.85
CA ALA A 275 5.76 1.43 -1.59
C ALA A 275 6.01 -0.03 -1.18
N ILE A 276 4.95 -0.74 -0.87
CA ILE A 276 4.97 -2.20 -0.70
C ILE A 276 4.54 -2.83 -2.03
N ILE A 277 5.41 -3.67 -2.59
CA ILE A 277 5.26 -4.19 -3.95
C ILE A 277 4.68 -5.60 -3.92
N LYS A 278 3.67 -5.85 -4.77
CA LYS A 278 3.11 -7.18 -5.05
C LYS A 278 3.07 -7.41 -6.56
N THR A 279 3.54 -8.57 -7.00
CA THR A 279 3.45 -8.96 -8.42
C THR A 279 2.43 -10.09 -8.53
N LEU A 280 1.46 -9.93 -9.42
CA LEU A 280 0.47 -10.94 -9.74
C LEU A 280 0.95 -11.76 -10.95
N ALA A 281 0.61 -13.04 -10.97
CA ALA A 281 0.77 -13.85 -12.16
C ALA A 281 -0.11 -13.32 -13.29
N GLN A 282 0.23 -13.67 -14.53
CA GLN A 282 -0.57 -13.33 -15.69
C GLN A 282 -1.99 -13.87 -15.54
N ALA A 283 -2.98 -13.02 -15.79
CA ALA A 283 -4.40 -13.35 -15.71
C ALA A 283 -5.21 -12.58 -16.76
N THR A 284 -6.36 -13.12 -17.12
CA THR A 284 -7.32 -12.44 -18.01
C THR A 284 -8.32 -11.64 -17.19
N TYR A 285 -8.45 -10.36 -17.53
CA TYR A 285 -9.38 -9.41 -16.94
C TYR A 285 -10.47 -9.11 -17.98
N ASP A 286 -11.63 -9.73 -17.80
CA ASP A 286 -12.73 -9.65 -18.75
C ASP A 286 -13.50 -8.33 -18.60
N GLN A 287 -14.12 -7.86 -19.71
CA GLN A 287 -15.03 -6.71 -19.69
C GLN A 287 -16.22 -6.98 -18.74
N ASN A 288 -16.71 -5.93 -18.10
CA ASN A 288 -17.84 -5.95 -17.17
C ASN A 288 -17.63 -6.90 -15.98
N LYS A 289 -16.37 -7.15 -15.60
CA LYS A 289 -16.01 -7.97 -14.43
C LYS A 289 -15.12 -7.20 -13.48
N TYR A 290 -15.29 -7.46 -12.19
CA TYR A 290 -14.37 -6.94 -11.17
C TYR A 290 -13.58 -8.09 -10.52
N TYR A 291 -12.36 -7.76 -10.10
CA TYR A 291 -11.40 -8.71 -9.57
C TYR A 291 -10.89 -8.24 -8.21
N ASN A 292 -11.11 -9.07 -7.18
CA ASN A 292 -10.62 -8.80 -5.83
C ASN A 292 -9.12 -9.07 -5.75
N ILE A 293 -8.34 -8.04 -5.47
CA ILE A 293 -6.89 -8.10 -5.31
C ILE A 293 -6.58 -7.96 -3.81
N THR A 294 -6.42 -9.08 -3.14
CA THR A 294 -6.05 -9.10 -1.73
C THR A 294 -4.54 -8.94 -1.58
N ALA A 295 -4.09 -8.13 -0.63
CA ALA A 295 -2.68 -7.96 -0.33
C ALA A 295 -2.41 -7.89 1.17
N ASN A 296 -1.46 -8.71 1.64
CA ASN A 296 -0.87 -8.53 2.95
C ASN A 296 0.28 -7.52 2.82
N LEU A 297 0.20 -6.40 3.55
CA LEU A 297 1.17 -5.30 3.52
C LEU A 297 2.18 -5.38 4.67
N ASP A 298 2.24 -6.51 5.40
CA ASP A 298 3.17 -6.64 6.51
C ASP A 298 4.61 -6.36 6.06
N VAL A 299 5.28 -5.53 6.83
CA VAL A 299 6.71 -5.26 6.80
C VAL A 299 7.31 -5.75 8.11
N THR A 300 8.65 -5.89 8.18
CA THR A 300 9.32 -6.30 9.41
C THR A 300 9.09 -5.27 10.51
N ASN A 301 8.63 -5.75 11.69
CA ASN A 301 8.53 -4.93 12.88
C ASN A 301 9.73 -5.21 13.78
N TYR A 302 10.51 -4.18 14.08
CA TYR A 302 11.64 -4.24 14.99
C TYR A 302 11.21 -3.70 16.35
N ASP A 303 11.18 -4.57 17.35
CA ASP A 303 10.77 -4.19 18.69
C ASP A 303 11.74 -3.19 19.33
N GLY A 304 11.22 -2.33 20.20
CA GLY A 304 12.03 -1.37 20.95
C GLY A 304 12.85 -2.01 22.10
N ASP A 305 12.67 -3.30 22.36
CA ASP A 305 13.33 -4.06 23.41
C ASP A 305 14.74 -4.56 23.06
N HIS A 306 15.25 -4.31 21.86
CA HIS A 306 16.60 -4.68 21.42
C HIS A 306 17.63 -3.54 21.51
N TYR A 307 17.30 -2.44 22.14
CA TYR A 307 18.28 -1.40 22.47
C TYR A 307 18.84 -1.67 23.86
N TYR A 308 20.16 -1.71 23.98
CA TYR A 308 20.87 -1.95 25.23
C TYR A 308 21.98 -0.93 25.44
N MET A 309 22.23 -0.50 26.65
CA MET A 309 23.56 -0.04 27.03
C MET A 309 24.52 -1.21 26.90
N TRP A 310 25.78 -0.97 26.57
CA TRP A 310 26.70 -2.06 26.28
C TRP A 310 26.82 -3.07 27.41
N ASP A 311 26.56 -4.34 27.09
CA ASP A 311 26.62 -5.46 28.03
C ASP A 311 25.76 -5.26 29.29
N ALA A 312 24.66 -4.52 29.21
CA ALA A 312 23.65 -4.45 30.26
C ALA A 312 22.89 -5.78 30.34
N GLN A 313 22.37 -6.13 31.52
CA GLN A 313 21.60 -7.35 31.70
C GLN A 313 20.22 -7.25 31.03
N GLU A 314 19.61 -6.07 31.08
CA GLU A 314 18.28 -5.82 30.57
C GLU A 314 18.28 -4.70 29.53
N GLN A 315 17.25 -4.68 28.67
CA GLN A 315 17.12 -3.70 27.60
C GLN A 315 16.88 -2.29 28.15
N TYR A 316 17.19 -1.27 27.34
CA TYR A 316 17.24 0.15 27.69
C TYR A 316 15.95 0.66 28.37
N TRP A 317 14.79 0.13 27.95
CA TRP A 317 13.47 0.53 28.43
C TRP A 317 12.76 -0.56 29.24
N LYS A 318 13.46 -1.50 29.82
CA LYS A 318 12.86 -2.56 30.65
C LYS A 318 11.93 -1.95 31.69
N ASP A 319 10.67 -2.44 31.73
CA ASP A 319 9.55 -1.96 32.55
C ASP A 319 9.03 -0.54 32.21
N TYR A 320 9.61 0.10 31.18
CA TYR A 320 9.20 1.39 30.63
C TYR A 320 9.01 1.32 29.12
N GLU A 321 8.66 0.17 28.58
CA GLU A 321 8.44 -0.02 27.15
C GLU A 321 7.28 0.85 26.65
N TRP A 322 7.46 1.40 25.47
CA TRP A 322 6.49 2.31 24.87
C TRP A 322 5.05 1.75 24.79
N THR A 323 4.90 0.42 24.59
CA THR A 323 3.61 -0.26 24.53
C THR A 323 2.89 -0.30 25.89
N LYS A 324 3.62 -0.29 27.00
CA LYS A 324 3.06 -0.33 28.36
C LYS A 324 2.68 1.05 28.89
N ASN A 325 3.38 2.09 28.46
CA ASN A 325 3.33 3.41 29.07
C ASN A 325 2.70 4.49 28.18
N LEU A 326 2.18 4.15 27.02
CA LEU A 326 1.59 5.12 26.07
C LEU A 326 0.45 5.94 26.68
N ALA A 327 -0.45 5.29 27.42
CA ALA A 327 -1.64 5.95 27.97
C ALA A 327 -1.33 6.95 29.09
N SER A 328 -0.25 6.76 29.82
CA SER A 328 0.14 7.62 30.94
C SER A 328 1.08 8.77 30.52
N GLY A 329 1.57 8.78 29.29
CA GLY A 329 2.59 9.72 28.83
C GLY A 329 3.95 9.55 29.51
N VAL A 330 4.10 8.52 30.36
CA VAL A 330 5.32 8.15 31.06
C VAL A 330 5.84 6.87 30.43
N GLY A 331 6.98 6.92 29.79
CA GLY A 331 7.51 5.74 29.15
C GLY A 331 8.62 6.04 28.19
N GLN A 332 8.86 5.09 27.35
CA GLN A 332 9.83 5.16 26.28
C GLN A 332 9.46 6.29 25.33
N PRO A 333 10.38 7.23 25.04
CA PRO A 333 10.11 8.27 24.07
C PRO A 333 9.98 7.69 22.67
N THR A 334 8.96 8.18 21.92
CA THR A 334 8.77 7.84 20.52
C THR A 334 9.22 8.99 19.63
N LEU A 335 9.61 8.69 18.40
CA LEU A 335 9.97 9.71 17.43
C LEU A 335 8.75 10.54 17.06
N ARG A 336 8.90 11.87 17.10
CA ARG A 336 7.95 12.82 16.53
C ARG A 336 8.17 12.97 15.01
N GLN A 337 7.33 13.74 14.39
CA GLN A 337 7.52 14.13 13.00
C GLN A 337 8.92 14.70 12.77
N GLY A 338 9.67 14.07 11.86
CA GLY A 338 11.07 14.36 11.59
C GLY A 338 12.03 13.63 12.53
N LEU A 339 13.23 13.34 12.05
CA LEU A 339 14.23 12.50 12.72
C LEU A 339 14.80 13.09 14.01
N SER A 340 14.66 14.39 14.22
CA SER A 340 15.21 15.12 15.39
C SER A 340 14.17 15.42 16.47
N GLY A 341 12.95 14.92 16.34
CA GLY A 341 11.83 15.30 17.21
C GLY A 341 11.54 14.32 18.35
N ALA A 342 12.51 13.49 18.78
CA ALA A 342 12.31 12.53 19.86
C ALA A 342 11.99 13.22 21.19
N THR A 343 11.04 12.63 21.94
CA THR A 343 10.70 13.10 23.29
C THR A 343 11.76 12.59 24.28
N THR A 344 12.20 13.44 25.18
CA THR A 344 13.10 13.05 26.27
C THR A 344 12.30 12.43 27.43
N SER A 345 12.84 11.37 28.03
CA SER A 345 12.30 10.74 29.24
C SER A 345 13.40 10.61 30.29
N SER A 346 13.07 10.84 31.54
CA SER A 346 13.97 10.59 32.68
C SER A 346 13.96 9.12 33.14
N ASN A 347 13.13 8.26 32.55
CA ASN A 347 12.95 6.87 32.98
C ASN A 347 14.01 5.90 32.43
N TYR A 348 15.13 6.38 31.93
CA TYR A 348 16.27 5.55 31.53
C TYR A 348 17.23 5.31 32.70
N ALA A 349 18.08 4.29 32.62
CA ALA A 349 19.09 4.00 33.63
C ALA A 349 20.18 5.09 33.67
N GLN A 350 20.44 5.68 34.82
CA GLN A 350 21.41 6.77 34.99
C GLN A 350 22.67 6.37 35.74
N SER A 351 22.67 5.21 36.40
CA SER A 351 23.81 4.69 37.16
C SER A 351 23.73 3.18 37.31
N SER A 352 24.81 2.57 37.77
CA SER A 352 24.89 1.13 38.08
C SER A 352 23.97 0.68 39.22
N SER A 353 23.31 1.58 39.92
CA SER A 353 22.29 1.28 40.93
C SER A 353 20.89 1.19 40.35
N ASP A 354 20.72 1.16 39.01
CA ASP A 354 19.42 1.01 38.36
C ASP A 354 18.75 -0.31 38.82
N PRO A 355 17.54 -0.25 39.39
CA PRO A 355 16.88 -1.43 39.94
C PRO A 355 16.46 -2.45 38.88
N ASN A 356 16.39 -2.05 37.63
CA ASN A 356 15.99 -2.89 36.51
C ASN A 356 17.19 -3.43 35.70
N ASN A 357 18.41 -3.30 36.20
CA ASN A 357 19.65 -3.84 35.60
C ASN A 357 19.90 -3.40 34.14
N ARG A 358 19.46 -2.19 33.75
CA ARG A 358 19.56 -1.62 32.40
C ARG A 358 20.86 -0.86 32.16
N TYR A 359 21.66 -0.59 33.21
CA TYR A 359 22.92 0.14 33.12
C TYR A 359 24.03 -0.73 32.54
N TYR A 360 24.94 -0.12 31.79
CA TYR A 360 26.01 -0.86 31.15
C TYR A 360 26.95 -1.57 32.16
N ASN A 361 27.61 -2.62 31.67
CA ASN A 361 28.64 -3.31 32.46
C ASN A 361 29.86 -2.42 32.65
N THR A 362 30.14 -2.04 33.89
CA THR A 362 31.24 -1.15 34.28
C THR A 362 32.58 -1.88 34.42
N SER A 363 32.62 -3.22 34.33
CA SER A 363 33.87 -3.99 34.40
C SER A 363 34.83 -3.58 33.29
N PHE A 364 36.09 -3.36 33.67
CA PHE A 364 37.16 -3.01 32.75
C PHE A 364 38.52 -3.47 33.31
N PRO A 365 39.13 -4.52 32.74
CA PRO A 365 40.35 -5.10 33.28
C PRO A 365 41.62 -4.24 33.09
N GLY A 366 41.58 -3.28 32.14
CA GLY A 366 42.70 -2.38 31.87
C GLY A 366 42.78 -1.96 30.42
N LEU A 367 43.70 -1.03 30.10
CA LEU A 367 43.96 -0.54 28.74
C LEU A 367 44.72 -1.60 27.94
N ASN A 368 44.45 -1.67 26.65
CA ASN A 368 45.07 -2.59 25.67
C ASN A 368 44.93 -4.08 26.05
N ILE A 369 43.93 -4.42 26.84
CA ILE A 369 43.56 -5.77 27.24
C ILE A 369 42.19 -6.09 26.67
N SER A 370 42.06 -7.31 26.12
CA SER A 370 40.75 -7.79 25.60
C SER A 370 39.74 -7.84 26.77
N ASN A 371 38.63 -7.14 26.56
CA ASN A 371 37.48 -7.16 27.46
C ASN A 371 36.22 -7.46 26.66
N SER A 372 35.71 -8.68 26.84
CA SER A 372 34.53 -9.14 26.11
C SER A 372 33.30 -8.99 27.01
N ALA A 373 32.15 -8.76 26.36
CA ALA A 373 30.84 -8.76 27.01
C ALA A 373 30.57 -10.10 27.70
N THR A 374 29.89 -10.05 28.81
CA THR A 374 29.60 -11.21 29.70
C THR A 374 28.12 -11.56 29.77
N HIS A 375 27.24 -10.57 29.53
CA HIS A 375 25.81 -10.79 29.58
C HIS A 375 25.24 -11.19 28.19
N THR A 376 24.11 -11.85 28.22
CA THR A 376 23.44 -12.41 27.04
C THR A 376 23.10 -11.35 25.99
N SER A 377 22.95 -10.10 26.41
CA SER A 377 22.68 -8.99 25.48
C SER A 377 23.78 -8.81 24.43
N CYS A 378 25.05 -8.93 24.83
CA CYS A 378 26.18 -8.62 23.96
C CYS A 378 27.21 -9.74 23.77
N LYS A 379 27.25 -10.77 24.65
CA LYS A 379 28.35 -11.77 24.66
C LYS A 379 28.48 -12.59 23.37
N ASP A 380 27.34 -12.85 22.71
CA ASP A 380 27.27 -13.68 21.49
C ASP A 380 27.24 -12.85 20.21
N LEU A 381 27.42 -11.52 20.29
CA LEU A 381 27.54 -10.64 19.15
C LEU A 381 28.92 -10.81 18.47
N PRO A 382 29.04 -10.46 17.19
CA PRO A 382 30.34 -10.33 16.54
C PRO A 382 31.26 -9.43 17.37
N ASN A 383 32.52 -9.83 17.54
CA ASN A 383 33.53 -9.00 18.18
C ASN A 383 34.05 -7.90 17.24
N ALA A 384 34.91 -7.02 17.71
CA ALA A 384 35.42 -5.90 16.91
C ALA A 384 36.19 -6.37 15.66
N ASN A 385 36.92 -7.49 15.73
CA ASN A 385 37.60 -8.08 14.56
C ASN A 385 36.56 -8.51 13.52
N GLU A 386 35.54 -9.24 13.94
CA GLU A 386 34.46 -9.73 13.06
C GLU A 386 33.72 -8.55 12.40
N LEU A 387 33.44 -7.46 13.11
CA LEU A 387 32.81 -6.26 12.54
C LEU A 387 33.67 -5.63 11.43
N SER A 388 35.00 -5.68 11.55
CA SER A 388 35.88 -5.14 10.51
C SER A 388 35.76 -5.91 9.18
N TRP A 389 35.48 -7.22 9.22
CA TRP A 389 35.25 -8.03 8.02
C TRP A 389 33.92 -7.66 7.35
N TYR A 390 32.85 -7.49 8.11
CA TYR A 390 31.58 -6.96 7.55
C TYR A 390 31.77 -5.58 6.93
N CYS A 391 32.53 -4.69 7.58
CA CYS A 391 32.80 -3.36 7.09
C CYS A 391 33.56 -3.37 5.76
N MET A 392 34.63 -4.16 5.66
CA MET A 392 35.56 -4.12 4.51
C MET A 392 35.19 -5.08 3.37
N TYR A 393 34.63 -6.26 3.70
CA TYR A 393 34.36 -7.32 2.73
C TYR A 393 32.89 -7.73 2.66
N GLY A 394 32.04 -7.15 3.51
CA GLY A 394 30.61 -7.45 3.57
C GLY A 394 29.80 -6.97 2.37
N ASP A 395 30.43 -6.37 1.35
CA ASP A 395 29.75 -5.76 0.19
C ASP A 395 28.54 -4.91 0.63
N PRO A 396 28.74 -3.89 1.48
CA PRO A 396 27.64 -3.11 2.03
C PRO A 396 26.83 -2.43 0.93
N ARG A 397 25.49 -2.53 1.04
CA ARG A 397 24.53 -1.97 0.08
C ARG A 397 23.49 -1.15 0.83
N TRP A 398 23.46 0.14 0.56
CA TRP A 398 22.44 1.02 1.13
C TRP A 398 21.11 0.87 0.40
N ASP A 399 20.08 0.43 1.11
CA ASP A 399 18.71 0.39 0.64
C ASP A 399 17.90 1.51 1.29
N ALA A 400 17.60 2.56 0.53
CA ALA A 400 16.85 3.72 1.01
C ALA A 400 15.34 3.47 1.09
N ASP A 401 14.85 2.39 0.47
CA ASP A 401 13.42 2.16 0.23
C ASP A 401 12.85 0.99 1.04
N GLU A 402 13.70 0.12 1.64
CA GLU A 402 13.23 -0.98 2.49
C GLU A 402 12.46 -0.44 3.68
N LEU A 403 11.18 -0.81 3.73
CA LEU A 403 10.23 -0.36 4.75
C LEU A 403 10.25 -1.30 5.95
N TRP A 404 10.20 -0.72 7.13
CA TRP A 404 10.09 -1.43 8.41
C TRP A 404 9.37 -0.57 9.44
N THR A 405 8.90 -1.20 10.51
CA THR A 405 8.27 -0.50 11.64
C THR A 405 9.05 -0.72 12.93
N THR A 406 8.99 0.24 13.82
CA THR A 406 9.38 0.11 15.21
C THR A 406 8.59 1.12 16.05
N MET A 407 8.33 0.80 17.31
CA MET A 407 7.64 1.70 18.26
C MET A 407 6.36 2.32 17.70
N GLY A 408 5.59 1.53 16.93
CA GLY A 408 4.30 1.93 16.38
C GLY A 408 4.35 2.84 15.15
N HIS A 409 5.52 3.06 14.54
CA HIS A 409 5.71 3.96 13.42
C HIS A 409 6.44 3.31 12.25
N LEU A 410 6.17 3.82 11.04
CA LEU A 410 6.82 3.42 9.80
C LEU A 410 8.11 4.21 9.60
N TYR A 411 9.15 3.49 9.22
CA TYR A 411 10.46 4.00 8.82
C TYR A 411 10.93 3.31 7.55
N LYS A 412 12.07 3.76 7.03
CA LYS A 412 12.72 3.13 5.89
C LYS A 412 14.23 3.35 5.93
N GLY A 413 14.91 2.50 5.18
CA GLY A 413 16.35 2.58 5.00
C GLY A 413 17.14 1.66 5.92
N GLY A 414 18.27 1.19 5.42
CA GLY A 414 19.20 0.31 6.11
C GLY A 414 20.27 -0.21 5.18
N MET A 415 21.06 -1.13 5.68
CA MET A 415 22.22 -1.65 4.99
C MET A 415 22.13 -3.17 4.87
N TRP A 416 22.35 -3.68 3.67
CA TRP A 416 22.58 -5.09 3.40
C TRP A 416 24.05 -5.42 3.55
N PHE A 417 24.35 -6.56 4.17
CA PHE A 417 25.69 -7.11 4.28
C PHE A 417 25.68 -8.59 3.90
N LYS A 418 26.80 -9.09 3.33
CA LYS A 418 27.00 -10.53 3.17
C LYS A 418 26.93 -11.24 4.51
N LYS A 419 26.33 -12.42 4.52
CA LYS A 419 26.27 -13.30 5.69
C LYS A 419 27.66 -13.80 6.10
N LYS A 420 27.84 -14.10 7.39
CA LYS A 420 29.05 -14.70 7.96
C LYS A 420 29.51 -15.92 7.15
N SER A 421 28.59 -16.82 6.80
CA SER A 421 28.87 -18.03 6.03
C SER A 421 29.47 -17.73 4.65
N VAL A 422 29.03 -16.66 4.01
CA VAL A 422 29.57 -16.23 2.70
C VAL A 422 30.98 -15.68 2.88
N LEU A 423 31.18 -14.78 3.85
CA LEU A 423 32.51 -14.23 4.16
C LEU A 423 33.50 -15.32 4.53
N GLN A 424 33.09 -16.35 5.29
CA GLN A 424 33.93 -17.49 5.63
C GLN A 424 34.31 -18.30 4.37
N ALA A 425 33.35 -18.55 3.47
CA ALA A 425 33.61 -19.26 2.22
C ALA A 425 34.57 -18.49 1.29
N GLU A 426 34.53 -17.16 1.34
CA GLU A 426 35.44 -16.26 0.61
C GLU A 426 36.78 -16.05 1.32
N HIS A 427 37.03 -16.69 2.47
CA HIS A 427 38.19 -16.47 3.32
C HIS A 427 38.38 -15.04 3.83
N HIS A 428 37.28 -14.32 3.97
CA HIS A 428 37.21 -12.94 4.47
C HIS A 428 36.49 -12.85 5.85
N TYR A 429 36.88 -13.76 6.76
CA TYR A 429 36.31 -13.76 8.12
C TYR A 429 37.27 -14.41 9.12
N ASN A 430 37.49 -13.71 10.23
CA ASN A 430 38.32 -14.20 11.32
C ASN A 430 37.86 -13.58 12.64
N THR A 431 37.82 -14.38 13.71
CA THR A 431 37.44 -13.92 15.07
C THR A 431 38.61 -13.35 15.85
N GLU A 432 39.85 -13.77 15.52
CA GLU A 432 41.05 -13.38 16.24
C GLU A 432 41.80 -12.20 15.59
N LYS A 433 41.58 -11.97 14.31
CA LYS A 433 42.22 -10.93 13.54
C LYS A 433 41.22 -10.13 12.73
N SER A 434 41.43 -8.82 12.69
CA SER A 434 40.65 -7.89 11.88
C SER A 434 40.92 -8.05 10.39
N ALA A 435 40.23 -7.28 9.56
CA ALA A 435 40.23 -7.37 8.11
C ALA A 435 41.61 -7.16 7.43
N ASP A 436 42.63 -6.73 8.16
CA ASP A 436 44.01 -6.68 7.66
C ASP A 436 44.80 -8.01 7.88
N GLY A 437 44.17 -9.01 8.50
CA GLY A 437 44.74 -10.33 8.78
C GLY A 437 45.78 -10.34 9.91
N SER A 438 46.08 -9.21 10.54
CA SER A 438 47.19 -9.09 11.50
C SER A 438 46.77 -8.45 12.85
N THR A 439 46.00 -7.41 12.84
CA THR A 439 45.63 -6.63 14.03
C THR A 439 44.50 -7.31 14.82
N ASP A 440 44.62 -7.34 16.13
CA ASP A 440 43.52 -7.71 17.03
C ASP A 440 42.91 -6.45 17.65
N LEU A 441 41.74 -6.06 17.17
CA LEU A 441 41.05 -4.84 17.61
C LEU A 441 40.60 -4.87 19.08
N ARG A 442 40.60 -6.03 19.71
CA ARG A 442 40.26 -6.19 21.14
C ARG A 442 41.38 -5.66 22.06
N THR A 443 42.59 -5.55 21.53
CA THR A 443 43.78 -5.10 22.29
C THR A 443 44.46 -3.90 21.66
N THR A 444 44.36 -3.73 20.35
CA THR A 444 45.03 -2.65 19.61
C THR A 444 44.05 -2.01 18.64
N TRP A 445 43.68 -0.77 18.88
CA TRP A 445 42.70 -0.11 18.06
C TRP A 445 43.25 0.26 16.66
N LYS A 446 42.45 0.02 15.66
CA LYS A 446 42.61 0.50 14.29
C LYS A 446 41.26 0.83 13.70
N LEU A 447 41.14 1.99 13.05
CA LEU A 447 39.92 2.38 12.38
C LEU A 447 39.73 1.58 11.08
N TYR A 448 38.54 1.01 10.91
CA TYR A 448 38.07 0.44 9.65
C TYR A 448 36.86 1.22 9.17
N GLU A 449 36.98 1.75 7.97
CA GLU A 449 35.90 2.48 7.32
C GLU A 449 35.78 2.11 5.84
N ASN A 450 34.57 2.10 5.36
CA ASN A 450 34.22 1.89 3.96
C ASN A 450 33.28 3.02 3.56
N ASN A 451 33.60 3.78 2.52
CA ASN A 451 32.91 5.01 2.18
C ASN A 451 32.51 5.09 0.70
N HIS A 452 31.57 5.95 0.42
CA HIS A 452 30.83 6.28 -0.80
C HIS A 452 31.12 5.44 -2.06
N SER A 453 32.37 5.34 -2.53
CA SER A 453 32.73 4.65 -3.77
C SER A 453 32.65 3.13 -3.67
N SER A 454 32.63 2.60 -2.46
CA SER A 454 32.60 1.14 -2.19
C SER A 454 31.27 0.65 -1.62
N ILE A 455 30.31 1.58 -1.38
CA ILE A 455 28.97 1.27 -0.93
C ILE A 455 28.04 1.23 -2.15
N ASN A 456 27.51 0.06 -2.45
CA ASN A 456 26.51 -0.10 -3.50
C ASN A 456 25.15 0.46 -3.05
N SER A 457 24.27 0.80 -3.99
CA SER A 457 22.91 1.21 -3.70
C SER A 457 21.90 0.12 -4.06
N GLY A 458 20.79 0.08 -3.31
CA GLY A 458 19.67 -0.84 -3.54
C GLY A 458 19.87 -2.25 -3.01
N VAL A 459 18.89 -3.10 -3.26
CA VAL A 459 18.86 -4.50 -2.82
C VAL A 459 19.91 -5.36 -3.53
N PRO A 460 20.39 -6.46 -2.92
CA PRO A 460 21.13 -7.49 -3.63
C PRO A 460 20.31 -8.05 -4.81
N SER A 461 20.97 -8.62 -5.81
CA SER A 461 20.26 -9.28 -6.92
C SER A 461 19.35 -10.39 -6.38
N ALA A 462 18.27 -10.73 -7.11
CA ALA A 462 17.38 -11.82 -6.70
C ALA A 462 18.12 -13.18 -6.58
N ALA A 463 19.19 -13.38 -7.36
CA ALA A 463 20.03 -14.58 -7.28
C ALA A 463 20.91 -14.60 -6.02
N ASP A 464 21.30 -13.42 -5.53
CA ASP A 464 22.21 -13.27 -4.40
C ASP A 464 21.52 -12.97 -3.08
N ALA A 465 20.22 -12.66 -3.09
CA ALA A 465 19.48 -12.19 -1.91
C ALA A 465 19.63 -13.13 -0.69
N GLY A 466 19.71 -14.45 -0.92
CA GLY A 466 19.94 -15.44 0.13
C GLY A 466 21.31 -15.36 0.82
N ASN A 467 22.28 -14.68 0.20
CA ASN A 467 23.64 -14.50 0.68
C ASN A 467 23.82 -13.26 1.57
N TYR A 468 22.76 -12.45 1.73
CA TYR A 468 22.81 -11.19 2.48
C TYR A 468 21.81 -11.19 3.64
N PHE A 469 22.06 -10.34 4.62
CA PHE A 469 21.14 -9.97 5.67
C PHE A 469 21.02 -8.45 5.74
N PHE A 470 19.91 -7.98 6.28
CA PHE A 470 19.56 -6.55 6.36
C PHE A 470 19.62 -6.04 7.79
N LEU A 471 20.29 -4.91 7.98
CA LEU A 471 20.30 -4.15 9.23
C LEU A 471 19.55 -2.83 9.03
N PRO A 472 18.40 -2.61 9.70
CA PRO A 472 17.66 -1.36 9.62
C PRO A 472 18.39 -0.21 10.29
N ALA A 473 18.20 1.00 9.76
CA ALA A 473 18.82 2.23 10.26
C ALA A 473 18.03 2.82 11.46
N LEU A 474 18.05 2.11 12.60
CA LEU A 474 17.15 2.28 13.76
C LEU A 474 17.50 3.47 14.69
N GLY A 475 18.64 4.17 14.44
CA GLY A 475 19.11 5.17 15.39
C GLY A 475 19.61 4.57 16.71
N TYR A 476 19.64 5.40 17.76
CA TYR A 476 20.09 5.01 19.08
C TYR A 476 19.45 5.86 20.18
N TYR A 477 19.49 5.38 21.41
CA TYR A 477 19.09 6.15 22.59
C TYR A 477 20.28 6.76 23.31
N LEU A 478 20.13 8.03 23.71
CA LEU A 478 21.06 8.73 24.58
C LEU A 478 20.28 9.60 25.55
N SER A 479 20.58 9.49 26.84
CA SER A 479 19.96 10.29 27.91
C SER A 479 18.41 10.31 27.82
N GLY A 480 17.81 9.15 27.53
CA GLY A 480 16.36 9.00 27.42
C GLY A 480 15.74 9.63 26.18
N GLN A 481 16.52 9.87 25.14
CA GLN A 481 16.05 10.42 23.87
C GLN A 481 16.51 9.56 22.70
N LEU A 482 15.63 9.34 21.72
CA LEU A 482 15.96 8.66 20.47
C LEU A 482 16.63 9.65 19.50
N HIS A 483 17.77 9.24 18.95
CA HIS A 483 18.58 10.03 18.03
C HIS A 483 18.80 9.32 16.70
N ASN A 484 19.02 10.08 15.65
CA ASN A 484 19.58 9.69 14.35
C ASN A 484 18.92 8.44 13.72
N VAL A 485 17.60 8.31 13.78
CA VAL A 485 16.89 7.33 12.95
C VAL A 485 17.20 7.64 11.47
N GLY A 486 17.56 6.64 10.71
CA GLY A 486 18.18 6.78 9.39
C GLY A 486 19.68 6.43 9.40
N ASN A 487 20.24 6.17 10.59
CA ASN A 487 21.58 5.62 10.77
C ASN A 487 21.50 4.32 11.60
N GLY A 488 22.39 3.37 11.33
CA GLY A 488 22.50 2.12 12.09
C GLY A 488 23.59 2.18 13.12
N TYR A 489 23.29 1.74 14.35
CA TYR A 489 24.23 1.63 15.47
C TYR A 489 24.05 0.27 16.14
N TYR A 490 25.07 -0.59 16.02
CA TYR A 490 24.98 -1.98 16.45
C TYR A 490 26.16 -2.36 17.32
N TRP A 491 25.91 -2.74 18.58
CA TRP A 491 26.97 -3.15 19.49
C TRP A 491 27.71 -4.38 19.01
N SER A 492 29.00 -4.47 19.36
CA SER A 492 29.80 -5.69 19.34
C SER A 492 29.91 -6.31 20.72
N SER A 493 30.45 -7.51 20.80
CA SER A 493 30.83 -8.14 22.07
C SER A 493 32.13 -7.58 22.68
N SER A 494 32.80 -6.62 22.02
CA SER A 494 34.08 -6.09 22.46
C SER A 494 33.98 -4.71 23.11
N ALA A 495 34.53 -4.55 24.30
CA ALA A 495 34.84 -3.23 24.81
C ALA A 495 35.91 -2.54 23.96
N TYR A 496 35.94 -1.24 23.99
CA TYR A 496 37.01 -0.45 23.33
C TYR A 496 38.30 -0.55 24.17
N PRO A 497 39.44 -0.96 23.60
CA PRO A 497 40.63 -1.26 24.40
C PRO A 497 41.33 -0.03 24.98
N GLU A 498 41.07 1.17 24.46
CA GLU A 498 41.74 2.40 24.88
C GLU A 498 40.89 3.26 25.84
N SER A 499 39.70 2.78 26.25
CA SER A 499 38.84 3.55 27.17
C SER A 499 37.93 2.67 28.00
N ASN A 500 37.86 2.95 29.31
CA ASN A 500 37.04 2.21 30.25
C ASN A 500 35.52 2.45 30.14
N ASN A 501 35.10 3.46 29.40
CA ASN A 501 33.70 3.85 29.28
C ASN A 501 33.14 3.69 27.87
N SER A 502 33.90 3.08 26.95
CA SER A 502 33.52 2.92 25.56
C SER A 502 33.50 1.44 25.13
N ALA A 503 32.73 1.12 24.10
CA ALA A 503 32.69 -0.19 23.48
C ALA A 503 32.62 -0.07 21.95
N CYS A 504 33.05 -1.13 21.27
CA CYS A 504 33.08 -1.16 19.80
C CYS A 504 31.69 -1.44 19.22
N ASN A 505 31.40 -0.80 18.10
CA ASN A 505 30.13 -0.96 17.38
C ASN A 505 30.32 -0.86 15.87
N LEU A 506 29.39 -1.42 15.12
CA LEU A 506 29.21 -1.12 13.70
C LEU A 506 28.31 0.09 13.58
N TYR A 507 28.76 1.10 12.85
CA TYR A 507 28.02 2.31 12.52
C TYR A 507 27.89 2.45 11.02
N PHE A 508 26.69 2.79 10.52
CA PHE A 508 26.47 3.04 9.10
C PHE A 508 25.35 4.04 8.84
N TYR A 509 25.44 4.70 7.69
CA TYR A 509 24.39 5.50 7.08
C TYR A 509 24.56 5.47 5.55
N ASN A 510 23.73 6.20 4.81
CA ASN A 510 23.83 6.23 3.35
C ASN A 510 25.26 6.59 2.88
N GLY A 511 25.93 5.66 2.25
CA GLY A 511 27.29 5.81 1.70
C GLY A 511 28.42 5.68 2.71
N TYR A 512 28.18 5.14 3.91
CA TYR A 512 29.23 5.03 4.92
C TYR A 512 29.03 3.84 5.86
N VAL A 513 30.10 3.10 6.13
CA VAL A 513 30.16 2.02 7.13
C VAL A 513 31.50 2.10 7.85
N LEU A 514 31.48 2.01 9.19
CA LEU A 514 32.71 1.94 9.97
C LEU A 514 32.58 1.11 11.24
N VAL A 515 33.69 0.56 11.68
CA VAL A 515 33.85 0.05 13.05
C VAL A 515 34.29 1.20 13.91
N TYR A 516 33.50 1.55 14.92
CA TYR A 516 33.72 2.71 15.76
C TYR A 516 33.62 2.35 17.25
N ALA A 517 33.94 3.31 18.11
CA ALA A 517 33.80 3.20 19.55
C ALA A 517 32.90 4.30 20.09
N ASN A 518 31.92 3.94 20.90
CA ASN A 518 30.99 4.85 21.54
C ASN A 518 30.87 4.58 23.04
N TYR A 519 30.36 5.56 23.78
CA TYR A 519 30.15 5.39 25.23
C TYR A 519 29.17 4.26 25.52
N ARG A 520 29.50 3.41 26.48
CA ARG A 520 28.75 2.22 26.88
C ARG A 520 27.32 2.52 27.36
N ASN A 521 27.06 3.75 27.82
CA ASN A 521 25.72 4.18 28.26
C ASN A 521 24.80 4.59 27.12
N TYR A 522 25.23 4.51 25.85
CA TYR A 522 24.35 4.68 24.71
C TYR A 522 23.49 3.42 24.52
N GLY A 523 22.25 3.61 24.16
CA GLY A 523 21.34 2.51 23.84
C GLY A 523 21.44 2.16 22.35
N PHE A 524 22.33 1.22 21.98
CA PHE A 524 22.45 0.74 20.60
C PHE A 524 21.71 -0.58 20.42
N ARG A 525 21.45 -0.91 19.17
CA ARG A 525 20.85 -2.18 18.79
C ARG A 525 21.79 -3.34 19.07
N VAL A 526 21.22 -4.48 19.52
CA VAL A 526 21.92 -5.75 19.65
C VAL A 526 21.28 -6.78 18.72
N GLY A 527 22.08 -7.70 18.19
CA GLY A 527 21.62 -8.76 17.27
C GLY A 527 21.43 -8.29 15.83
N GLY A 528 20.80 -9.16 15.03
CA GLY A 528 20.56 -8.93 13.59
C GLY A 528 21.69 -9.36 12.66
N PHE A 529 22.84 -9.77 13.17
CA PHE A 529 23.95 -10.31 12.38
C PHE A 529 23.69 -11.78 12.01
N GLU A 530 23.97 -12.16 10.76
CA GLU A 530 23.82 -13.50 10.23
C GLU A 530 25.10 -14.02 9.52
#